data_0a654e918d44ef86a3aa0ab8a177e952
#
_entry.id   0a654e918d44ef86a3aa0ab8a177e952
#
_cell.length_a   1.000
_cell.length_b   1.000
_cell.length_c   1.000
_cell.angle_alpha   90.00
_cell.angle_beta   90.00
_cell.angle_gamma   90.00
#
_symmetry.space_group_name_H-M   'P 1'
#
loop_
_entity.id
_entity.type
_entity.pdbx_description
1 polymer ?
#
loop_
_entity_poly.entity_id
_entity_poly.type
_entity_poly.pdbx_seq_one_letter_code
_entity_poly.pdbx_strand_id
1 'polypeptide(L)' 'MKDKEYQLLKSKFLKAVANVPIPLRDEIIAVVDNENISWRVAEAEIKKDAPKSKVILEQLKKIGVV' A
#
# COMPACT_ATOMS: atom_id res chain seq x y z
N MET A 1 5.49 -12.48 6.62
CA MET A 1 4.44 -11.69 7.31
C MET A 1 3.31 -12.62 7.75
N LYS A 2 2.87 -12.49 9.00
CA LYS A 2 1.76 -13.30 9.52
C LYS A 2 0.43 -12.74 9.02
N ASP A 3 -0.58 -13.60 8.90
CA ASP A 3 -1.89 -13.17 8.39
C ASP A 3 -2.51 -12.02 9.19
N LYS A 4 -2.39 -12.06 10.52
CA LYS A 4 -2.91 -10.98 11.36
C LYS A 4 -2.21 -9.65 11.10
N GLU A 5 -0.90 -9.68 10.93
CA GLU A 5 -0.13 -8.49 10.62
C GLU A 5 -0.51 -7.95 9.24
N TYR A 6 -0.66 -8.83 8.26
CA TYR A 6 -1.07 -8.44 6.92
C TYR A 6 -2.44 -7.75 6.95
N GLN A 7 -3.42 -8.34 7.64
CA GLN A 7 -4.76 -7.75 7.73
C GLN A 7 -4.74 -6.40 8.43
N LEU A 8 -3.93 -6.27 9.48
CA LEU A 8 -3.80 -5.00 10.18
C LEU A 8 -3.19 -3.93 9.26
N LEU A 9 -2.11 -4.26 8.57
CA LEU A 9 -1.46 -3.31 7.66
C LEU A 9 -2.37 -2.95 6.49
N LYS A 10 -3.09 -3.91 5.95
CA LYS A 10 -4.07 -3.68 4.90
C LYS A 10 -5.15 -2.70 5.37
N SER A 11 -5.70 -2.93 6.55
CA SER A 11 -6.71 -2.06 7.13
C SER A 11 -6.20 -0.63 7.31
N LYS A 12 -4.99 -0.48 7.85
CA LYS A 12 -4.36 0.83 8.03
C LYS A 12 -4.14 1.53 6.69
N PHE A 13 -3.70 0.78 5.69
CA PHE A 13 -3.46 1.35 4.36
C PHE A 13 -4.76 1.83 3.72
N LEU A 14 -5.81 1.02 3.78
CA LEU A 14 -7.09 1.40 3.17
C LEU A 14 -7.68 2.64 3.82
N LYS A 15 -7.49 2.79 5.14
CA LYS A 15 -7.86 4.01 5.84
C LYS A 15 -7.04 5.21 5.36
N ALA A 16 -5.73 5.02 5.21
CA ALA A 16 -4.85 6.09 4.79
C ALA A 16 -5.19 6.58 3.39
N VAL A 17 -5.38 5.66 2.45
CA VAL A 17 -5.68 6.03 1.06
C VAL A 17 -7.05 6.70 0.94
N ALA A 18 -8.01 6.31 1.78
CA ALA A 18 -9.33 6.94 1.77
C ALA A 18 -9.28 8.42 2.15
N ASN A 19 -8.26 8.83 2.90
CA ASN A 19 -8.05 10.22 3.30
C ASN A 19 -7.16 11.00 2.32
N VAL A 20 -6.64 10.35 1.28
CA VAL A 20 -5.81 11.03 0.29
C VAL A 20 -6.74 11.66 -0.76
N PRO A 21 -6.63 12.98 -1.00
CA PRO A 21 -7.41 13.62 -2.06
C PRO A 21 -7.17 12.94 -3.40
N ILE A 22 -8.24 12.80 -4.19
CA ILE A 22 -8.15 12.09 -5.48
C ILE A 22 -7.01 12.60 -6.36
N PRO A 23 -6.79 13.92 -6.52
CA PRO A 23 -5.68 14.41 -7.34
C PRO A 23 -4.29 13.98 -6.87
N LEU A 24 -4.15 13.62 -5.59
CA LEU A 24 -2.86 13.23 -5.01
C LEU A 24 -2.62 11.71 -5.04
N ARG A 25 -3.62 10.94 -5.43
CA ARG A 25 -3.51 9.47 -5.42
C ARG A 25 -2.57 8.91 -6.50
N ASP A 26 -2.15 9.73 -7.44
CA ASP A 26 -1.18 9.33 -8.45
C ASP A 26 0.27 9.61 -8.03
N GLU A 27 0.49 10.18 -6.84
CA GLU A 27 1.83 10.38 -6.32
C GLU A 27 2.48 9.05 -5.95
N ILE A 28 3.77 8.94 -6.27
CA ILE A 28 4.54 7.73 -5.97
C ILE A 28 4.87 7.70 -4.48
N ILE A 29 4.55 6.60 -3.82
CA ILE A 29 4.77 6.43 -2.39
C ILE A 29 5.80 5.34 -2.06
N ALA A 30 6.16 4.52 -3.02
CA ALA A 30 7.13 3.45 -2.80
C ALA A 30 7.72 3.00 -4.12
N VAL A 31 8.85 2.30 -4.04
CA VAL A 31 9.45 1.62 -5.19
C VAL A 31 9.59 0.15 -4.81
N VAL A 32 8.95 -0.72 -5.58
CA VAL A 32 8.96 -2.17 -5.34
C VAL A 32 9.39 -2.85 -6.63
N ASP A 33 10.44 -3.66 -6.57
CA ASP A 33 10.99 -4.38 -7.74
C ASP A 33 11.26 -3.44 -8.92
N ASN A 34 11.83 -2.26 -8.64
CA ASN A 34 12.11 -1.21 -9.61
C ASN A 34 10.86 -0.59 -10.25
N GLU A 35 9.68 -0.85 -9.69
CA GLU A 35 8.45 -0.22 -10.15
C GLU A 35 8.04 0.89 -9.18
N ASN A 36 7.68 2.03 -9.73
CA ASN A 36 7.12 3.12 -8.95
C ASN A 36 5.67 2.79 -8.59
N ILE A 37 5.37 2.81 -7.30
CA ILE A 37 4.05 2.46 -6.78
C ILE A 37 3.38 3.73 -6.26
N SER A 38 2.26 4.11 -6.88
CA SER A 38 1.44 5.23 -6.42
C SER A 38 0.40 4.74 -5.41
N TRP A 39 -0.28 5.69 -4.74
CA TRP A 39 -1.41 5.36 -3.90
C TRP A 39 -2.43 4.51 -4.65
N ARG A 40 -2.75 4.91 -5.88
CA ARG A 40 -3.74 4.23 -6.71
C ARG A 40 -3.33 2.80 -7.05
N VAL A 41 -2.09 2.62 -7.45
CA VAL A 41 -1.57 1.29 -7.78
C VAL A 41 -1.54 0.40 -6.55
N ALA A 42 -1.05 0.93 -5.42
CA ALA A 42 -1.03 0.19 -4.17
C ALA A 42 -2.43 -0.21 -3.74
N GLU A 43 -3.40 0.69 -3.82
CA GLU A 43 -4.78 0.39 -3.48
C GLU A 43 -5.34 -0.75 -4.34
N ALA A 44 -5.13 -0.70 -5.64
CA ALA A 44 -5.62 -1.74 -6.54
C ALA A 44 -5.02 -3.11 -6.20
N GLU A 45 -3.70 -3.17 -5.97
CA GLU A 45 -3.03 -4.43 -5.66
C GLU A 45 -3.44 -4.98 -4.31
N ILE A 46 -3.53 -4.10 -3.30
CA ILE A 46 -3.87 -4.51 -1.93
C ILE A 46 -5.33 -4.95 -1.82
N LYS A 47 -6.25 -4.27 -2.49
CA LYS A 47 -7.67 -4.65 -2.46
C LYS A 47 -7.93 -6.03 -3.02
N LYS A 48 -7.20 -6.44 -4.05
CA LYS A 48 -7.37 -7.78 -4.62
C LYS A 48 -6.41 -8.81 -4.04
N ASP A 49 -5.69 -8.46 -2.98
CA ASP A 49 -4.73 -9.36 -2.33
C ASP A 49 -3.74 -9.98 -3.33
N ALA A 50 -3.28 -9.16 -4.27
CA ALA A 50 -2.31 -9.60 -5.28
C ALA A 50 -1.00 -10.05 -4.62
N PRO A 51 -0.19 -10.87 -5.29
CA PRO A 51 1.09 -11.32 -4.71
C PRO A 51 2.00 -10.19 -4.25
N LYS A 52 1.97 -9.05 -4.93
CA LYS A 52 2.79 -7.89 -4.56
C LYS A 52 2.26 -7.13 -3.34
N SER A 53 1.03 -7.38 -2.91
CA SER A 53 0.44 -6.61 -1.82
C SER A 53 1.23 -6.71 -0.52
N LYS A 54 1.75 -7.89 -0.19
CA LYS A 54 2.58 -8.07 1.01
C LYS A 54 3.87 -7.27 0.94
N VAL A 55 4.53 -7.30 -0.21
CA VAL A 55 5.78 -6.57 -0.42
C VAL A 55 5.53 -5.06 -0.33
N ILE A 56 4.45 -4.60 -0.96
CA ILE A 56 4.06 -3.19 -0.90
C ILE A 56 3.81 -2.76 0.54
N LEU A 57 3.02 -3.54 1.29
CA LEU A 57 2.70 -3.22 2.68
C LEU A 57 3.95 -3.22 3.57
N GLU A 58 4.87 -4.16 3.37
CA GLU A 58 6.12 -4.18 4.11
C GLU A 58 6.94 -2.92 3.84
N GLN A 59 7.02 -2.51 2.59
CA GLN A 59 7.75 -1.30 2.22
C GLN A 59 7.11 -0.06 2.83
N LEU A 60 5.78 0.04 2.79
CA LEU A 60 5.06 1.16 3.37
C LEU A 60 5.21 1.21 4.89
N LYS A 61 5.29 0.05 5.53
CA LYS A 61 5.55 -0.02 6.97
C LYS A 61 6.94 0.54 7.29
N LYS A 62 7.94 0.18 6.50
CA LYS A 62 9.32 0.65 6.71
C LYS A 62 9.43 2.17 6.61
N ILE A 63 8.68 2.78 5.72
CA ILE A 63 8.73 4.23 5.51
C ILE A 63 7.71 4.99 6.37
N GLY A 64 6.93 4.29 7.18
CA GLY A 64 6.03 4.92 8.13
C GLY A 64 4.67 5.32 7.60
N VAL A 65 4.26 4.83 6.43
CA VAL A 65 2.93 5.12 5.87
C VAL A 65 1.85 4.32 6.59
N VAL A 66 2.17 3.12 7.02
CA VAL A 66 1.24 2.25 7.77
C VAL A 66 1.82 1.78 9.09
#